data_6dd27f9974b65eebf5ef3ee1824b8e29
#
_entry.id   6dd27f9974b65eebf5ef3ee1824b8e29
#
_cell.length_a   1.000
_cell.length_b   1.000
_cell.length_c   1.000
_cell.angle_alpha   90.00
_cell.angle_beta   90.00
_cell.angle_gamma   90.00
#
_symmetry.space_group_name_H-M   'P 1'
#
loop_
_entity.id
_entity.type
_entity.pdbx_description
1 polymer ?
#
loop_
_entity_poly.entity_id
_entity_poly.type
_entity_poly.pdbx_seq_one_letter_code
_entity_poly.pdbx_strand_id
1 'polypeptide(L)' 'MSKQLEITLKRSVIGRKENQVKTVRTLGLKKINDTVVKNDTPTVRGMIDKVSHLVAVKEL' A
#
# COMPACT_ATOMS: atom_id res chain seq x y z
N MET A 1 -12.76 17.55 3.39
CA MET A 1 -11.40 17.63 2.81
C MET A 1 -10.73 16.29 2.91
N SER A 2 -10.14 15.88 1.83
CA SER A 2 -9.50 14.59 1.79
C SER A 2 -8.07 14.69 2.32
N LYS A 3 -7.75 13.83 3.27
CA LYS A 3 -6.37 13.63 3.68
C LYS A 3 -5.71 12.70 2.67
N GLN A 4 -4.41 12.79 2.58
CA GLN A 4 -3.62 11.91 1.73
C GLN A 4 -2.75 11.02 2.58
N LEU A 5 -2.51 9.82 2.06
CA LEU A 5 -1.65 8.84 2.71
C LEU A 5 -0.48 8.54 1.79
N GLU A 6 0.71 8.61 2.33
CA GLU A 6 1.92 8.18 1.64
C GLU A 6 2.19 6.73 2.01
N ILE A 7 2.21 5.87 1.01
CA ILE A 7 2.37 4.43 1.20
C ILE A 7 3.69 4.01 0.59
N THR A 8 4.55 3.41 1.38
CA THR A 8 5.87 2.95 0.92
C THR A 8 5.96 1.45 1.10
N LEU A 9 6.36 0.74 0.06
CA LEU A 9 6.57 -0.70 0.12
C LEU A 9 7.89 -0.98 0.84
N LYS A 10 7.80 -1.62 2.01
CA LYS A 10 8.97 -1.91 2.84
C LYS A 10 9.49 -3.32 2.65
N ARG A 11 8.63 -4.26 2.28
CA ARG A 11 9.00 -5.66 2.11
C ARG A 11 8.66 -6.12 0.71
N SER A 12 9.48 -7.02 0.18
CA SER A 12 9.25 -7.61 -1.13
C SER A 12 7.95 -8.39 -1.16
N VAL A 13 7.25 -8.33 -2.29
CA VAL A 13 6.05 -9.15 -2.52
C VAL A 13 6.38 -10.54 -3.05
N ILE A 14 7.64 -10.81 -3.35
CA ILE A 14 8.08 -12.11 -3.83
C ILE A 14 7.84 -13.15 -2.73
N GLY A 15 7.16 -14.24 -3.08
CA GLY A 15 6.83 -15.28 -2.12
C GLY A 15 5.62 -14.97 -1.25
N ARG A 16 4.96 -13.85 -1.44
CA ARG A 16 3.73 -13.52 -0.72
C ARG A 16 2.52 -14.10 -1.43
N LYS A 17 1.39 -14.17 -0.69
CA LYS A 17 0.14 -14.66 -1.27
C LYS A 17 -0.29 -13.77 -2.42
N GLU A 18 -0.92 -14.38 -3.42
CA GLU A 18 -1.35 -13.68 -4.61
C GLU A 18 -2.26 -12.50 -4.31
N ASN A 19 -3.16 -12.63 -3.33
CA ASN A 19 -4.06 -11.55 -2.95
C ASN A 19 -3.29 -10.33 -2.46
N GLN A 20 -2.22 -10.56 -1.71
CA GLN A 20 -1.39 -9.47 -1.21
C GLN A 20 -0.64 -8.79 -2.35
N VAL A 21 -0.10 -9.57 -3.27
CA VAL A 21 0.60 -9.04 -4.44
C VAL A 21 -0.34 -8.18 -5.29
N LYS A 22 -1.55 -8.66 -5.54
CA LYS A 22 -2.55 -7.91 -6.29
C LYS A 22 -2.90 -6.60 -5.59
N THR A 23 -3.08 -6.63 -4.28
CA THR A 23 -3.42 -5.43 -3.52
C THR A 23 -2.30 -4.39 -3.60
N VAL A 24 -1.06 -4.81 -3.46
CA VAL A 24 0.10 -3.93 -3.58
C VAL A 24 0.16 -3.30 -4.98
N ARG A 25 -0.06 -4.09 -6.02
CA ARG A 25 -0.06 -3.59 -7.39
C ARG A 25 -1.21 -2.61 -7.63
N THR A 26 -2.38 -2.88 -7.07
CA THR A 26 -3.53 -1.98 -7.18
C THR A 26 -3.23 -0.64 -6.52
N LEU A 27 -2.46 -0.63 -5.44
CA LEU A 27 -2.01 0.60 -4.82
C LEU A 27 -0.99 1.37 -5.66
N GLY A 28 -0.37 0.70 -6.64
CA GLY A 28 0.62 1.32 -7.50
C GLY A 28 2.05 1.03 -7.11
N LEU A 29 2.26 0.19 -6.12
CA LEU A 29 3.59 -0.20 -5.68
C LEU A 29 4.09 -1.39 -6.51
N LYS A 30 5.29 -1.30 -7.01
CA LYS A 30 5.85 -2.33 -7.90
C LYS A 30 7.03 -3.06 -7.28
N LYS A 31 7.84 -2.36 -6.52
CA LYS A 31 9.05 -2.93 -5.92
C LYS A 31 9.28 -2.32 -4.55
N ILE A 32 10.22 -2.90 -3.83
CA ILE A 32 10.59 -2.42 -2.51
C ILE A 32 11.04 -0.95 -2.58
N ASN A 33 10.66 -0.19 -1.59
CA ASN A 33 10.91 1.25 -1.48
C ASN A 33 10.12 2.13 -2.45
N ASP A 34 9.21 1.56 -3.26
CA ASP A 34 8.27 2.36 -4.03
C ASP A 34 7.35 3.11 -3.07
N THR A 35 7.07 4.35 -3.43
CA THR A 35 6.19 5.21 -2.64
C THR A 35 5.10 5.76 -3.54
N VAL A 36 3.86 5.74 -3.04
CA VAL A 36 2.72 6.35 -3.73
C VAL A 36 1.92 7.18 -2.73
N VAL A 37 1.23 8.18 -3.25
CA VAL A 37 0.31 8.99 -2.46
C VAL A 37 -1.10 8.69 -2.94
N LYS A 38 -1.97 8.35 -2.01
CA LYS A 38 -3.38 8.05 -2.28
C LYS A 38 -4.26 8.85 -1.34
N ASN A 39 -5.48 9.14 -1.79
CA ASN A 39 -6.46 9.77 -0.94
C ASN A 39 -6.86 8.83 0.19
N ASP A 40 -7.12 9.40 1.35
CA ASP A 40 -7.58 8.64 2.50
C ASP A 40 -9.07 8.33 2.33
N THR A 41 -9.35 7.19 1.75
CA THR A 41 -10.70 6.69 1.52
C THR A 41 -10.87 5.32 2.16
N PRO A 42 -12.11 4.91 2.49
CA PRO A 42 -12.33 3.57 3.05
C PRO A 42 -11.79 2.46 2.16
N THR A 43 -11.86 2.62 0.84
CA THR A 43 -11.35 1.63 -0.12
C THR A 43 -9.83 1.50 0.01
N VAL A 44 -9.12 2.62 0.02
CA VAL A 44 -7.66 2.64 0.16
C VAL A 44 -7.25 2.08 1.52
N ARG A 45 -7.93 2.49 2.58
CA ARG A 45 -7.63 1.97 3.93
C ARG A 45 -7.82 0.46 4.01
N GLY A 46 -8.85 -0.07 3.38
CA GLY A 46 -9.08 -1.51 3.33
C GLY A 46 -7.95 -2.25 2.62
N MET A 47 -7.46 -1.70 1.52
CA MET A 47 -6.34 -2.28 0.80
C MET A 47 -5.05 -2.24 1.63
N ILE A 48 -4.80 -1.11 2.27
CA ILE A 48 -3.62 -0.94 3.13
C ILE A 48 -3.65 -1.95 4.28
N ASP A 49 -4.82 -2.13 4.88
CA ASP A 49 -4.97 -3.03 6.01
C ASP A 49 -4.59 -4.47 5.65
N LYS A 50 -4.92 -4.89 4.44
CA LYS A 50 -4.58 -6.24 3.96
C LYS A 50 -3.07 -6.46 3.84
N VAL A 51 -2.32 -5.41 3.58
CA VAL A 51 -0.87 -5.49 3.35
C VAL A 51 -0.07 -4.63 4.32
N SER A 52 -0.67 -4.28 5.45
CA SER A 52 -0.04 -3.39 6.43
C SER A 52 1.32 -3.89 6.91
N HIS A 53 1.51 -5.20 6.93
CA HIS A 53 2.78 -5.80 7.33
C HIS A 53 3.87 -5.68 6.24
N LEU A 54 3.50 -5.23 5.05
CA LEU A 54 4.42 -5.09 3.91
C LEU A 54 4.75 -3.65 3.61
N VAL A 55 3.94 -2.72 4.08
CA VAL A 55 4.06 -1.30 3.72
C VAL A 55 4.14 -0.44 4.98
N ALA A 56 4.69 0.75 4.81
CA ALA A 56 4.62 1.82 5.81
C ALA A 56 3.68 2.90 5.28
N VAL A 57 2.85 3.43 6.15
CA VAL A 57 1.87 4.46 5.79
C VAL A 57 2.13 5.69 6.63
N LYS A 58 2.14 6.84 5.98
CA LYS A 58 2.32 8.12 6.64
C LYS A 58 1.18 9.05 6.23
N GLU A 59 0.55 9.67 7.20
CA GLU A 59 -0.45 10.69 6.90
C GLU A 59 0.24 12.00 6.52
N LEU A 60 -0.24 12.59 5.45
CA LEU A 60 0.29 13.86 4.95
C LEU A 60 -0.58 15.04 5.40
#